data_be06a37b299f435bb904ca10bf6f784d
#
_entry.id   be06a37b299f435bb904ca10bf6f784d
#
_cell.length_a   1.000
_cell.length_b   1.000
_cell.length_c   1.000
_cell.angle_alpha   90.00
_cell.angle_beta   90.00
_cell.angle_gamma   90.00
#
_symmetry.space_group_name_H-M   'P 1'
#
loop_
_entity.id
_entity.type
_entity.pdbx_description
1 polymer ?
#
loop_
_entity_poly.entity_id
_entity_poly.type
_entity_poly.pdbx_seq_one_letter_code
_entity_poly.pdbx_strand_id
1 'polypeptide(L)'
;MIRVYDAVTDQVVDSLDLSIPSGPTESRTYGPECDYTKVPYDYTRTVVPTNKDTRPGTPSGTAEPTPPVYQLTIIGGFTDAFHFYPVIVRDSIATIYLHNNMLEYGHTYYVTIDNGVLNLADGSFQGVTKEDEWTFTTKSDMPELSDTLIVDATGKGDFNTVQGALDFIPDFNEQQTVILVNPGDYEELVYTRNKWNVKIKGAGMADTKVHYANKEVLNPHPLTVKTNEGPGTFPSRRAAFMLDNCKDIVIEDMTIATDLKGQAEGLLINGERIALYRVHIIGSGDALQANGTIYMESCELDGGGDTILGRGSLFAYKSNFRNGGGPFSWVRNTAGNHGNVFVECTFSTEDGKQADYGRTKSNHGSAYPDAEFVLIDCKVKNIIPEGWSSIGAKTAKMYEYNTCDMVTGNPVDVSKRHPYSRQLTKDKDTEMINNYRNPAFVLKGWLPDSYMYEIK
;
A
#
# COMPACT_ATOMS: atom_id res chain seq x y z
N MET A 1 -26.38 -15.83 -7.59
CA MET A 1 -25.62 -15.15 -8.66
C MET A 1 -26.06 -13.69 -8.77
N ILE A 2 -25.10 -12.80 -8.98
CA ILE A 2 -25.34 -11.45 -9.52
C ILE A 2 -24.80 -11.49 -10.94
N ARG A 3 -25.57 -10.98 -11.92
CA ARG A 3 -25.14 -10.96 -13.31
C ARG A 3 -25.34 -9.59 -13.92
N VAL A 4 -24.42 -9.20 -14.75
CA VAL A 4 -24.48 -7.98 -15.56
C VAL A 4 -24.62 -8.40 -17.03
N TYR A 5 -25.58 -7.84 -17.72
CA TYR A 5 -25.86 -8.12 -19.10
C TYR A 5 -25.68 -6.86 -19.95
N ASP A 6 -25.19 -7.03 -21.15
CA ASP A 6 -25.33 -6.00 -22.19
C ASP A 6 -26.79 -5.88 -22.57
N ALA A 7 -27.35 -4.68 -22.47
CA ALA A 7 -28.79 -4.46 -22.67
C ALA A 7 -29.22 -4.59 -24.13
N VAL A 8 -28.30 -4.51 -25.10
CA VAL A 8 -28.61 -4.63 -26.53
C VAL A 8 -28.55 -6.09 -26.99
N THR A 9 -27.53 -6.81 -26.55
CA THR A 9 -27.28 -8.20 -27.00
C THR A 9 -27.90 -9.25 -26.09
N ASP A 10 -28.32 -8.88 -24.91
CA ASP A 10 -28.81 -9.77 -23.84
C ASP A 10 -27.81 -10.83 -23.40
N GLN A 11 -26.50 -10.57 -23.62
CA GLN A 11 -25.43 -11.47 -23.23
C GLN A 11 -24.89 -11.10 -21.85
N VAL A 12 -24.55 -12.12 -21.05
CA VAL A 12 -23.86 -11.93 -19.78
C VAL A 12 -22.46 -11.42 -20.05
N VAL A 13 -22.11 -10.27 -19.48
CA VAL A 13 -20.76 -9.70 -19.55
C VAL A 13 -19.96 -9.94 -18.28
N ASP A 14 -20.64 -10.07 -17.14
CA ASP A 14 -20.00 -10.44 -15.87
C ASP A 14 -20.97 -11.21 -14.98
N SER A 15 -20.42 -12.10 -14.15
CA SER A 15 -21.20 -12.86 -13.17
C SER A 15 -20.42 -13.09 -11.88
N LEU A 16 -21.08 -12.81 -10.76
CA LEU A 16 -20.53 -12.96 -9.42
C LEU A 16 -21.30 -14.06 -8.69
N ASP A 17 -20.59 -15.16 -8.36
CA ASP A 17 -21.17 -16.28 -7.63
C ASP A 17 -20.86 -16.12 -6.13
N LEU A 18 -21.81 -15.59 -5.36
CA LEU A 18 -21.60 -15.38 -3.91
C LEU A 18 -21.62 -16.68 -3.10
N SER A 19 -21.85 -17.85 -3.70
CA SER A 19 -21.63 -19.14 -3.06
C SER A 19 -20.14 -19.52 -3.02
N ILE A 20 -19.32 -18.86 -3.82
CA ILE A 20 -17.87 -19.03 -3.87
C ILE A 20 -17.23 -18.07 -2.85
N PRO A 21 -16.31 -18.52 -1.99
CA PRO A 21 -15.64 -17.63 -1.03
C PRO A 21 -14.75 -16.61 -1.72
N SER A 22 -14.61 -15.43 -1.12
CA SER A 22 -13.77 -14.34 -1.65
C SER A 22 -12.29 -14.71 -1.68
N GLY A 23 -11.83 -15.51 -0.72
CA GLY A 23 -10.45 -15.96 -0.66
C GLY A 23 -10.17 -16.81 0.58
N PRO A 24 -8.92 -17.19 0.80
CA PRO A 24 -8.51 -17.95 1.97
C PRO A 24 -8.78 -17.18 3.27
N THR A 25 -9.18 -17.91 4.31
CA THR A 25 -9.43 -17.36 5.65
C THR A 25 -8.40 -17.78 6.68
N GLU A 26 -7.66 -18.84 6.40
CA GLU A 26 -6.67 -19.43 7.31
C GLU A 26 -5.27 -18.92 7.00
N SER A 27 -4.53 -18.61 8.06
CA SER A 27 -3.12 -18.21 7.95
C SER A 27 -2.27 -19.37 7.46
N ARG A 28 -1.32 -19.08 6.59
CA ARG A 28 -0.26 -20.02 6.26
C ARG A 28 0.63 -20.26 7.47
N THR A 29 1.11 -21.47 7.60
CA THR A 29 2.17 -21.78 8.56
C THR A 29 3.51 -21.46 7.89
N TYR A 30 4.31 -20.63 8.55
CA TYR A 30 5.68 -20.29 8.11
C TYR A 30 6.69 -21.06 8.95
N GLY A 31 7.75 -21.50 8.32
CA GLY A 31 8.88 -22.14 8.98
C GLY A 31 9.39 -23.39 8.27
N PRO A 32 10.44 -24.03 8.81
CA PRO A 32 11.03 -25.22 8.19
C PRO A 32 10.08 -26.42 8.13
N GLU A 33 9.03 -26.41 8.96
CA GLU A 33 8.00 -27.47 8.99
C GLU A 33 6.80 -27.16 8.08
N CYS A 34 6.81 -26.00 7.41
CA CYS A 34 5.73 -25.63 6.52
C CYS A 34 5.81 -26.45 5.23
N ASP A 35 4.83 -27.31 5.04
CA ASP A 35 4.65 -28.02 3.79
C ASP A 35 3.86 -27.13 2.82
N TYR A 36 4.59 -26.35 2.04
CA TYR A 36 4.01 -25.46 1.04
C TYR A 36 3.19 -26.16 -0.04
N THR A 37 3.31 -27.51 -0.16
CA THR A 37 2.50 -28.28 -1.10
C THR A 37 1.07 -28.49 -0.61
N LYS A 38 0.80 -28.27 0.67
CA LYS A 38 -0.52 -28.42 1.29
C LYS A 38 -1.32 -27.13 1.41
N VAL A 39 -0.85 -26.05 0.81
CA VAL A 39 -1.61 -24.80 0.80
C VAL A 39 -2.84 -24.98 -0.09
N PRO A 40 -4.03 -24.57 0.39
CA PRO A 40 -5.30 -24.90 -0.27
C PRO A 40 -5.56 -24.17 -1.59
N TYR A 41 -4.64 -23.34 -2.07
CA TYR A 41 -4.78 -22.59 -3.31
C TYR A 41 -3.47 -22.57 -4.09
N ASP A 42 -3.59 -22.57 -5.39
CA ASP A 42 -2.48 -22.63 -6.34
C ASP A 42 -2.55 -21.45 -7.31
N TYR A 43 -1.76 -20.42 -7.02
CA TYR A 43 -1.68 -19.24 -7.87
C TYR A 43 -1.01 -19.48 -9.23
N THR A 44 -0.20 -20.50 -9.34
CA THR A 44 0.49 -20.78 -10.61
C THR A 44 -0.45 -21.20 -11.72
N ARG A 45 -1.64 -21.67 -11.36
CA ARG A 45 -2.68 -22.09 -12.30
C ARG A 45 -3.62 -20.96 -12.69
N THR A 46 -3.53 -19.82 -12.03
CA THR A 46 -4.31 -18.64 -12.33
C THR A 46 -3.62 -17.86 -13.43
N VAL A 47 -3.45 -18.50 -14.57
CA VAL A 47 -2.89 -17.84 -15.75
C VAL A 47 -4.01 -17.11 -16.44
N VAL A 48 -3.85 -15.81 -16.54
CA VAL A 48 -4.80 -14.98 -17.26
C VAL A 48 -4.26 -14.72 -18.64
N PRO A 49 -5.07 -14.91 -19.69
CA PRO A 49 -4.68 -14.51 -21.01
C PRO A 49 -4.28 -13.04 -21.02
N THR A 50 -3.12 -12.73 -21.53
CA THR A 50 -2.69 -11.34 -21.71
C THR A 50 -3.77 -10.63 -22.51
N ASN A 51 -4.28 -9.54 -21.99
CA ASN A 51 -5.22 -8.71 -22.72
C ASN A 51 -4.50 -8.12 -23.93
N LYS A 52 -4.95 -8.48 -25.11
CA LYS A 52 -4.41 -7.97 -26.39
C LYS A 52 -5.04 -6.64 -26.79
N ASP A 53 -5.91 -6.09 -25.96
CA ASP A 53 -6.50 -4.80 -26.21
C ASP A 53 -5.40 -3.73 -26.23
N THR A 54 -5.45 -2.90 -27.23
CA THR A 54 -4.48 -1.83 -27.46
C THR A 54 -4.78 -0.55 -26.70
N ARG A 55 -5.88 -0.52 -25.94
CA ARG A 55 -6.21 0.64 -25.10
C ARG A 55 -5.14 0.82 -24.01
N PRO A 56 -4.69 2.06 -23.79
CA PRO A 56 -3.72 2.33 -22.73
C PRO A 56 -4.21 1.84 -21.36
N GLY A 57 -3.31 1.24 -20.60
CA GLY A 57 -3.59 0.82 -19.23
C GLY A 57 -4.57 -0.33 -19.07
N THR A 58 -5.03 -0.96 -20.13
CA THR A 58 -5.97 -2.08 -20.05
C THR A 58 -5.27 -3.28 -19.39
N PRO A 59 -5.77 -3.78 -18.27
CA PRO A 59 -5.19 -4.93 -17.60
C PRO A 59 -5.43 -6.24 -18.36
N SER A 60 -4.81 -7.31 -17.89
CA SER A 60 -4.77 -8.61 -18.57
C SER A 60 -6.10 -9.38 -18.63
N GLY A 61 -7.20 -8.83 -18.18
CA GLY A 61 -8.51 -9.49 -18.20
C GLY A 61 -8.86 -10.20 -16.89
N THR A 62 -9.87 -11.07 -16.92
CA THR A 62 -10.30 -11.84 -15.75
C THR A 62 -9.49 -13.10 -15.57
N ALA A 63 -9.29 -13.51 -14.32
CA ALA A 63 -8.63 -14.75 -13.99
C ALA A 63 -9.57 -15.94 -14.18
N GLU A 64 -9.04 -17.03 -14.73
CA GLU A 64 -9.72 -18.31 -14.68
C GLU A 64 -9.64 -18.88 -13.27
N PRO A 65 -10.77 -19.25 -12.63
CA PRO A 65 -10.76 -19.79 -11.29
C PRO A 65 -10.13 -21.19 -11.25
N THR A 66 -9.32 -21.44 -10.24
CA THR A 66 -8.73 -22.76 -9.97
C THR A 66 -9.30 -23.35 -8.70
N PRO A 67 -9.43 -24.67 -8.55
CA PRO A 67 -9.84 -25.29 -7.30
C PRO A 67 -8.80 -25.10 -6.18
N PRO A 68 -9.22 -24.76 -4.95
CA PRO A 68 -10.57 -24.35 -4.59
C PRO A 68 -10.96 -23.08 -5.32
N VAL A 69 -12.23 -22.96 -5.68
CA VAL A 69 -12.74 -21.82 -6.45
C VAL A 69 -12.91 -20.64 -5.51
N TYR A 70 -12.27 -19.52 -5.86
CA TYR A 70 -12.36 -18.26 -5.14
C TYR A 70 -12.76 -17.14 -6.10
N GLN A 71 -13.19 -16.02 -5.56
CA GLN A 71 -13.39 -14.80 -6.34
C GLN A 71 -12.03 -14.23 -6.74
N LEU A 72 -11.78 -14.17 -8.03
CA LEU A 72 -10.48 -13.77 -8.59
C LEU A 72 -10.64 -12.71 -9.65
N THR A 73 -9.79 -11.71 -9.63
CA THR A 73 -9.71 -10.67 -10.66
C THR A 73 -8.27 -10.33 -10.99
N ILE A 74 -8.04 -9.72 -12.15
CA ILE A 74 -6.74 -9.20 -12.55
C ILE A 74 -6.78 -7.69 -12.49
N ILE A 75 -5.77 -7.10 -11.87
CA ILE A 75 -5.64 -5.64 -11.73
C ILE A 75 -4.19 -5.20 -11.93
N GLY A 76 -3.99 -3.94 -12.28
CA GLY A 76 -2.72 -3.25 -12.17
C GLY A 76 -1.59 -3.74 -13.06
N GLY A 77 -1.89 -4.40 -14.16
CA GLY A 77 -0.87 -4.95 -15.08
C GLY A 77 -0.19 -6.23 -14.56
N PHE A 78 -0.67 -6.82 -13.47
CA PHE A 78 -0.22 -8.13 -13.04
C PHE A 78 -0.80 -9.22 -13.95
N THR A 79 -0.08 -10.32 -14.10
CA THR A 79 -0.48 -11.45 -14.95
C THR A 79 -1.15 -12.56 -14.17
N ASP A 80 -1.21 -12.45 -12.86
CA ASP A 80 -1.84 -13.39 -11.96
C ASP A 80 -2.94 -12.69 -11.15
N ALA A 81 -3.84 -13.50 -10.61
CA ALA A 81 -5.07 -13.00 -10.01
C ALA A 81 -4.92 -12.55 -8.56
N PHE A 82 -5.82 -11.68 -8.17
CA PHE A 82 -6.05 -11.23 -6.80
C PHE A 82 -7.41 -11.70 -6.31
N HIS A 83 -7.50 -12.09 -5.05
CA HIS A 83 -8.76 -12.29 -4.37
C HIS A 83 -9.39 -10.94 -4.04
N PHE A 84 -10.69 -10.84 -4.18
CA PHE A 84 -11.45 -9.63 -3.88
C PHE A 84 -12.82 -9.96 -3.30
N TYR A 85 -13.45 -8.98 -2.68
CA TYR A 85 -14.81 -9.11 -2.17
C TYR A 85 -15.77 -8.59 -3.23
N PRO A 86 -16.57 -9.46 -3.88
CA PRO A 86 -17.50 -9.02 -4.95
C PRO A 86 -18.66 -8.20 -4.41
N VAL A 87 -18.99 -8.35 -3.13
CA VAL A 87 -19.99 -7.52 -2.44
C VAL A 87 -19.47 -7.14 -1.07
N ILE A 88 -19.47 -5.85 -0.79
CA ILE A 88 -19.15 -5.30 0.52
C ILE A 88 -20.39 -4.60 1.07
N VAL A 89 -20.79 -4.97 2.28
CA VAL A 89 -21.94 -4.37 2.96
C VAL A 89 -21.45 -3.46 4.08
N ARG A 90 -21.86 -2.19 4.01
CA ARG A 90 -21.63 -1.20 5.05
C ARG A 90 -22.98 -0.59 5.43
N ASP A 91 -23.32 -0.66 6.71
CA ASP A 91 -24.64 -0.27 7.22
C ASP A 91 -25.78 -0.94 6.42
N SER A 92 -26.52 -0.19 5.63
CA SER A 92 -27.62 -0.68 4.79
C SER A 92 -27.33 -0.60 3.27
N ILE A 93 -26.06 -0.39 2.91
CA ILE A 93 -25.63 -0.30 1.52
C ILE A 93 -24.81 -1.53 1.17
N ALA A 94 -25.19 -2.22 0.08
CA ALA A 94 -24.40 -3.28 -0.53
C ALA A 94 -23.74 -2.73 -1.80
N THR A 95 -22.42 -2.60 -1.79
CA THR A 95 -21.64 -2.20 -2.97
C THR A 95 -21.20 -3.45 -3.72
N ILE A 96 -21.48 -3.51 -5.01
CA ILE A 96 -21.15 -4.63 -5.89
C ILE A 96 -19.92 -4.24 -6.71
N TYR A 97 -18.88 -5.05 -6.59
CA TYR A 97 -17.61 -4.91 -7.31
C TYR A 97 -17.56 -5.95 -8.42
N LEU A 98 -17.52 -5.50 -9.66
CA LEU A 98 -17.37 -6.37 -10.83
C LEU A 98 -15.91 -6.83 -10.97
N HIS A 99 -15.71 -7.89 -11.73
CA HIS A 99 -14.37 -8.21 -12.19
C HIS A 99 -13.80 -7.03 -12.98
N ASN A 100 -12.52 -6.82 -12.86
CA ASN A 100 -11.87 -5.69 -13.49
C ASN A 100 -11.96 -5.81 -15.04
N ASN A 101 -12.13 -4.69 -15.72
CA ASN A 101 -12.11 -4.58 -17.17
C ASN A 101 -13.24 -5.35 -17.92
N MET A 102 -14.39 -5.54 -17.29
CA MET A 102 -15.52 -6.24 -17.93
C MET A 102 -16.46 -5.31 -18.70
N LEU A 103 -16.47 -4.02 -18.42
CA LEU A 103 -17.36 -3.05 -19.06
C LEU A 103 -16.65 -2.29 -20.18
N GLU A 104 -17.41 -1.92 -21.21
CA GLU A 104 -16.95 -1.10 -22.33
C GLU A 104 -17.57 0.30 -22.28
N TYR A 105 -16.97 1.28 -22.93
CA TYR A 105 -17.50 2.63 -23.04
C TYR A 105 -18.71 2.67 -24.00
N GLY A 106 -19.69 3.50 -23.67
CA GLY A 106 -20.86 3.74 -24.51
C GLY A 106 -21.90 2.61 -24.51
N HIS A 107 -21.83 1.70 -23.56
CA HIS A 107 -22.76 0.58 -23.42
C HIS A 107 -23.77 0.80 -22.30
N THR A 108 -24.97 0.30 -22.50
CA THR A 108 -26.00 0.19 -21.46
C THR A 108 -26.06 -1.25 -20.99
N TYR A 109 -26.06 -1.42 -19.68
CA TYR A 109 -26.11 -2.73 -19.02
C TYR A 109 -27.33 -2.80 -18.11
N TYR A 110 -27.81 -4.02 -17.86
CA TYR A 110 -28.74 -4.28 -16.77
C TYR A 110 -28.22 -5.33 -15.81
N VAL A 111 -28.67 -5.26 -14.57
CA VAL A 111 -28.22 -6.13 -13.47
C VAL A 111 -29.37 -7.03 -13.04
N THR A 112 -29.06 -8.30 -12.79
CA THR A 112 -29.97 -9.21 -12.11
C THR A 112 -29.31 -9.78 -10.85
N ILE A 113 -30.12 -10.03 -9.82
CA ILE A 113 -29.70 -10.67 -8.57
C ILE A 113 -30.67 -11.80 -8.29
N ASP A 114 -30.16 -13.03 -8.20
CA ASP A 114 -31.01 -14.16 -7.88
C ASP A 114 -31.56 -14.06 -6.44
N ASN A 115 -32.77 -14.53 -6.21
CA ASN A 115 -33.37 -14.56 -4.89
C ASN A 115 -32.46 -15.29 -3.88
N GLY A 116 -32.32 -14.72 -2.70
CA GLY A 116 -31.52 -15.27 -1.59
C GLY A 116 -30.02 -15.00 -1.70
N VAL A 117 -29.55 -14.29 -2.74
CA VAL A 117 -28.13 -13.91 -2.86
C VAL A 117 -27.77 -12.75 -1.92
N LEU A 118 -28.66 -11.75 -1.83
CA LEU A 118 -28.60 -10.69 -0.83
C LEU A 118 -29.85 -10.79 0.04
N ASN A 119 -29.71 -10.62 1.33
CA ASN A 119 -30.81 -10.74 2.27
C ASN A 119 -30.94 -9.47 3.11
N LEU A 120 -32.11 -8.85 3.08
CA LEU A 120 -32.46 -7.83 4.05
C LEU A 120 -32.86 -8.48 5.39
N ALA A 121 -32.68 -7.75 6.49
CA ALA A 121 -32.99 -8.24 7.83
C ALA A 121 -34.46 -8.67 8.00
N ASP A 122 -35.39 -8.05 7.26
CA ASP A 122 -36.81 -8.35 7.26
C ASP A 122 -37.21 -9.45 6.23
N GLY A 123 -36.26 -9.96 5.45
CA GLY A 123 -36.50 -10.97 4.43
C GLY A 123 -37.31 -10.51 3.21
N SER A 124 -37.51 -9.20 3.05
CA SER A 124 -38.39 -8.64 2.00
C SER A 124 -37.78 -8.65 0.60
N PHE A 125 -36.42 -8.68 0.50
CA PHE A 125 -35.73 -8.64 -0.79
C PHE A 125 -35.82 -9.99 -1.52
N GLN A 126 -36.39 -9.99 -2.72
CA GLN A 126 -36.58 -11.19 -3.52
C GLN A 126 -35.58 -11.30 -4.71
N GLY A 127 -34.58 -10.44 -4.73
CA GLY A 127 -33.66 -10.34 -5.87
C GLY A 127 -34.01 -9.18 -6.80
N VAL A 128 -33.34 -9.14 -7.95
CA VAL A 128 -33.59 -8.19 -9.04
C VAL A 128 -33.70 -8.99 -10.32
N THR A 129 -34.79 -8.82 -11.03
CA THR A 129 -35.04 -9.45 -12.33
C THR A 129 -34.84 -8.44 -13.48
N LYS A 130 -34.91 -8.89 -14.73
CA LYS A 130 -34.85 -8.00 -15.90
C LYS A 130 -35.98 -6.99 -15.91
N GLU A 131 -37.15 -7.40 -15.45
CA GLU A 131 -38.39 -6.58 -15.42
C GLU A 131 -38.28 -5.45 -14.37
N ASP A 132 -37.37 -5.53 -13.42
CA ASP A 132 -37.12 -4.46 -12.44
C ASP A 132 -36.32 -3.28 -13.03
N GLU A 133 -35.82 -3.43 -14.27
CA GLU A 133 -35.17 -2.39 -15.07
C GLU A 133 -33.99 -1.70 -14.36
N TRP A 134 -33.22 -2.44 -13.54
CA TRP A 134 -32.02 -1.89 -12.96
C TRP A 134 -30.90 -1.80 -14.00
N THR A 135 -30.81 -0.63 -14.61
CA THR A 135 -29.89 -0.36 -15.70
C THR A 135 -28.89 0.72 -15.34
N PHE A 136 -27.74 0.69 -15.99
CA PHE A 136 -26.77 1.77 -15.99
C PHE A 136 -26.10 1.88 -17.36
N THR A 137 -25.58 3.07 -17.67
CA THR A 137 -24.87 3.32 -18.93
C THR A 137 -23.47 3.84 -18.60
N THR A 138 -22.47 3.25 -19.23
CA THR A 138 -21.09 3.74 -19.14
C THR A 138 -20.91 5.02 -19.94
N LYS A 139 -19.88 5.80 -19.64
CA LYS A 139 -19.53 6.99 -20.42
C LYS A 139 -19.33 6.65 -21.88
N SER A 140 -19.71 7.56 -22.78
CA SER A 140 -19.58 7.37 -24.23
C SER A 140 -18.12 7.28 -24.68
N ASP A 141 -17.25 8.09 -24.04
CA ASP A 141 -15.89 8.29 -24.48
C ASP A 141 -14.89 8.07 -23.34
N MET A 142 -13.73 7.52 -23.68
CA MET A 142 -12.59 7.48 -22.77
C MET A 142 -12.06 8.92 -22.57
N PRO A 143 -11.53 9.23 -21.37
CA PRO A 143 -10.79 10.48 -21.17
C PRO A 143 -9.53 10.51 -22.05
N GLU A 144 -9.05 11.71 -22.39
CA GLU A 144 -7.74 11.86 -23.03
C GLU A 144 -6.62 11.74 -22.02
N LEU A 145 -5.55 11.05 -22.39
CA LEU A 145 -4.41 10.83 -21.48
C LEU A 145 -3.67 12.14 -21.13
N SER A 146 -3.78 13.16 -21.98
CA SER A 146 -3.21 14.50 -21.73
C SER A 146 -3.94 15.29 -20.66
N ASP A 147 -5.14 14.89 -20.30
CA ASP A 147 -5.96 15.56 -19.32
C ASP A 147 -5.64 15.12 -17.89
N THR A 148 -6.08 15.92 -16.94
CA THR A 148 -6.13 15.50 -15.55
C THR A 148 -7.28 14.51 -15.39
N LEU A 149 -6.97 13.30 -14.95
CA LEU A 149 -7.98 12.27 -14.67
C LEU A 149 -8.65 12.56 -13.33
N ILE A 150 -9.98 12.57 -13.32
CA ILE A 150 -10.77 12.82 -12.11
C ILE A 150 -11.38 11.51 -11.62
N VAL A 151 -11.06 11.15 -10.37
CA VAL A 151 -11.67 10.02 -9.65
C VAL A 151 -12.72 10.56 -8.70
N ASP A 152 -13.94 10.03 -8.81
CA ASP A 152 -15.08 10.42 -7.97
C ASP A 152 -15.94 9.20 -7.64
N ALA A 153 -16.01 8.82 -6.36
CA ALA A 153 -16.75 7.65 -5.89
C ALA A 153 -18.25 7.69 -6.25
N THR A 154 -18.81 8.87 -6.55
CA THR A 154 -20.21 9.02 -6.97
C THR A 154 -20.42 8.76 -8.46
N GLY A 155 -19.36 8.42 -9.21
CA GLY A 155 -19.40 8.18 -10.66
C GLY A 155 -19.43 9.44 -11.52
N LYS A 156 -19.21 10.63 -10.97
CA LYS A 156 -19.22 11.90 -11.71
C LYS A 156 -17.84 12.26 -12.28
N GLY A 157 -16.77 11.59 -11.83
CA GLY A 157 -15.42 11.73 -12.36
C GLY A 157 -15.20 10.97 -13.68
N ASP A 158 -13.98 10.92 -14.16
CA ASP A 158 -13.59 10.07 -15.29
C ASP A 158 -13.62 8.60 -14.90
N PHE A 159 -13.25 8.33 -13.66
CA PHE A 159 -13.29 7.01 -13.02
C PHE A 159 -13.98 7.12 -11.66
N ASN A 160 -14.57 6.01 -11.21
CA ASN A 160 -15.12 5.90 -9.86
C ASN A 160 -14.15 5.26 -8.87
N THR A 161 -12.99 4.79 -9.34
CA THR A 161 -11.93 4.14 -8.54
C THR A 161 -10.56 4.68 -8.90
N VAL A 162 -9.65 4.67 -7.93
CA VAL A 162 -8.23 5.00 -8.14
C VAL A 162 -7.57 3.92 -9.00
N GLN A 163 -7.94 2.65 -8.78
CA GLN A 163 -7.45 1.53 -9.60
C GLN A 163 -7.78 1.74 -11.09
N GLY A 164 -9.00 2.13 -11.41
CA GLY A 164 -9.43 2.37 -12.80
C GLY A 164 -8.62 3.48 -13.47
N ALA A 165 -8.35 4.57 -12.76
CA ALA A 165 -7.52 5.65 -13.28
C ALA A 165 -6.06 5.21 -13.49
N LEU A 166 -5.49 4.43 -12.58
CA LEU A 166 -4.15 3.87 -12.71
C LEU A 166 -4.04 2.86 -13.86
N ASP A 167 -5.04 2.01 -14.03
CA ASP A 167 -5.09 1.03 -15.12
C ASP A 167 -5.20 1.69 -16.50
N PHE A 168 -5.83 2.86 -16.56
CA PHE A 168 -5.96 3.64 -17.79
C PHE A 168 -4.63 4.24 -18.27
N ILE A 169 -3.73 4.59 -17.35
CA ILE A 169 -2.41 5.15 -17.69
C ILE A 169 -1.54 4.04 -18.31
N PRO A 170 -0.91 4.26 -19.46
CA PRO A 170 -0.03 3.26 -20.06
C PRO A 170 1.20 2.97 -19.20
N ASP A 171 1.76 1.78 -19.38
CA ASP A 171 3.02 1.43 -18.76
C ASP A 171 4.15 2.33 -19.26
N PHE A 172 5.08 2.68 -18.37
CA PHE A 172 6.25 3.51 -18.66
C PHE A 172 5.90 4.89 -19.23
N ASN A 173 4.80 5.47 -18.76
CA ASN A 173 4.33 6.79 -19.20
C ASN A 173 5.43 7.85 -19.06
N GLU A 174 5.77 8.51 -20.16
CA GLU A 174 6.84 9.52 -20.19
C GLU A 174 6.35 10.92 -19.78
N GLN A 175 5.06 11.19 -19.97
CA GLN A 175 4.44 12.46 -19.61
C GLN A 175 3.79 12.40 -18.24
N GLN A 176 3.86 13.48 -17.48
CA GLN A 176 3.20 13.53 -16.20
C GLN A 176 1.68 13.46 -16.38
N THR A 177 1.06 12.51 -15.70
CA THR A 177 -0.40 12.39 -15.59
C THR A 177 -0.81 12.72 -14.17
N VAL A 178 -1.83 13.55 -14.00
CA VAL A 178 -2.38 13.92 -12.70
C VAL A 178 -3.70 13.17 -12.50
N ILE A 179 -3.82 12.44 -11.40
CA ILE A 179 -5.06 11.84 -10.92
C ILE A 179 -5.55 12.69 -9.75
N LEU A 180 -6.64 13.41 -9.93
CA LEU A 180 -7.34 14.13 -8.86
C LEU A 180 -8.41 13.22 -8.26
N VAL A 181 -8.25 12.90 -6.98
CA VAL A 181 -9.19 12.06 -6.23
C VAL A 181 -10.08 12.94 -5.38
N ASN A 182 -11.34 13.08 -5.79
CA ASN A 182 -12.32 13.90 -5.08
C ASN A 182 -12.53 13.39 -3.65
N PRO A 183 -13.08 14.23 -2.74
CA PRO A 183 -13.45 13.79 -1.40
C PRO A 183 -14.33 12.54 -1.47
N GLY A 184 -13.98 11.52 -0.68
CA GLY A 184 -14.72 10.27 -0.67
C GLY A 184 -14.01 9.15 0.08
N ASP A 185 -14.77 8.09 0.33
CA ASP A 185 -14.32 6.84 0.91
C ASP A 185 -14.27 5.79 -0.20
N TYR A 186 -13.05 5.40 -0.58
CA TYR A 186 -12.77 4.51 -1.69
C TYR A 186 -12.35 3.14 -1.14
N GLU A 187 -13.33 2.24 -0.97
CA GLU A 187 -13.09 0.88 -0.48
C GLU A 187 -12.67 -0.02 -1.65
N GLU A 188 -11.41 0.04 -2.02
CA GLU A 188 -10.85 -0.66 -3.17
C GLU A 188 -9.44 -1.18 -2.90
N LEU A 189 -9.10 -2.32 -3.52
CA LEU A 189 -7.75 -2.87 -3.57
C LEU A 189 -6.99 -2.21 -4.71
N VAL A 190 -5.95 -1.44 -4.39
CA VAL A 190 -5.15 -0.75 -5.41
C VAL A 190 -3.80 -1.42 -5.59
N TYR A 191 -3.60 -2.04 -6.74
CA TYR A 191 -2.33 -2.63 -7.14
C TYR A 191 -1.95 -2.14 -8.53
N THR A 192 -0.75 -1.59 -8.67
CA THR A 192 -0.29 -1.09 -9.96
C THR A 192 1.18 -1.38 -10.20
N ARG A 193 1.53 -1.56 -11.45
CA ARG A 193 2.88 -1.90 -11.91
C ARG A 193 3.26 -1.02 -13.11
N ASN A 194 4.56 -0.73 -13.23
CA ASN A 194 5.16 -0.06 -14.38
C ASN A 194 4.65 1.37 -14.65
N LYS A 195 4.07 2.06 -13.68
CA LYS A 195 3.57 3.43 -13.87
C LYS A 195 4.68 4.45 -13.55
N TRP A 196 4.88 5.36 -14.47
CA TRP A 196 5.87 6.43 -14.35
C TRP A 196 5.21 7.80 -14.43
N ASN A 197 5.83 8.81 -13.82
CA ASN A 197 5.39 10.21 -13.90
C ASN A 197 3.90 10.43 -13.57
N VAL A 198 3.44 9.85 -12.46
CA VAL A 198 2.03 9.97 -12.02
C VAL A 198 1.96 10.73 -10.71
N LYS A 199 1.09 11.73 -10.67
CA LYS A 199 0.72 12.43 -9.44
C LYS A 199 -0.70 12.06 -9.03
N ILE A 200 -0.85 11.47 -7.85
CA ILE A 200 -2.15 11.12 -7.25
C ILE A 200 -2.41 12.12 -6.13
N LYS A 201 -3.45 12.92 -6.27
CA LYS A 201 -3.77 13.98 -5.34
C LYS A 201 -5.19 13.86 -4.80
N GLY A 202 -5.31 13.63 -3.50
CA GLY A 202 -6.57 13.71 -2.77
C GLY A 202 -6.95 15.14 -2.39
N ALA A 203 -8.05 15.29 -1.69
CA ALA A 203 -8.55 16.57 -1.18
C ALA A 203 -8.03 16.90 0.23
N GLY A 204 -7.44 15.93 0.92
CA GLY A 204 -6.91 16.05 2.27
C GLY A 204 -6.88 14.69 2.96
N MET A 205 -6.04 14.53 3.99
CA MET A 205 -5.98 13.29 4.77
C MET A 205 -7.32 12.92 5.44
N ALA A 206 -8.14 13.91 5.77
CA ALA A 206 -9.45 13.68 6.37
C ALA A 206 -10.56 13.45 5.33
N ASP A 207 -10.36 13.92 4.12
CA ASP A 207 -11.42 14.04 3.12
C ASP A 207 -11.37 12.97 2.03
N THR A 208 -10.18 12.42 1.76
CA THR A 208 -9.98 11.37 0.76
C THR A 208 -9.32 10.16 1.42
N LYS A 209 -10.02 9.03 1.43
CA LYS A 209 -9.52 7.78 2.00
C LYS A 209 -9.61 6.66 0.97
N VAL A 210 -8.49 5.99 0.71
CA VAL A 210 -8.40 4.74 -0.05
C VAL A 210 -8.08 3.62 0.91
N HIS A 211 -8.93 2.60 0.99
CA HIS A 211 -8.72 1.53 1.95
C HIS A 211 -9.29 0.20 1.46
N TYR A 212 -8.79 -0.89 2.04
CA TYR A 212 -9.32 -2.22 1.73
C TYR A 212 -9.06 -3.22 2.85
N ALA A 213 -9.95 -4.19 2.98
CA ALA A 213 -9.80 -5.30 3.91
C ALA A 213 -8.83 -6.37 3.36
N ASN A 214 -7.56 -5.97 3.10
CA ASN A 214 -6.52 -6.88 2.60
C ASN A 214 -5.51 -7.25 3.69
N LYS A 215 -5.00 -8.46 3.61
CA LYS A 215 -3.92 -8.98 4.45
C LYS A 215 -3.28 -10.19 3.77
N GLU A 216 -2.14 -10.66 4.29
CA GLU A 216 -1.43 -11.81 3.73
C GLU A 216 -2.26 -13.09 3.62
N VAL A 217 -3.24 -13.29 4.50
CA VAL A 217 -4.13 -14.47 4.44
C VAL A 217 -5.04 -14.41 3.22
N LEU A 218 -5.62 -13.25 2.92
CA LEU A 218 -6.53 -13.09 1.78
C LEU A 218 -5.78 -13.15 0.45
N ASN A 219 -4.70 -12.39 0.33
CA ASN A 219 -3.89 -12.31 -0.88
C ASN A 219 -2.44 -12.75 -0.58
N PRO A 220 -2.19 -14.04 -0.31
CA PRO A 220 -0.84 -14.54 -0.11
C PRO A 220 -0.05 -14.47 -1.42
N HIS A 221 1.27 -14.32 -1.33
CA HIS A 221 2.11 -14.49 -2.51
C HIS A 221 2.11 -15.97 -2.97
N PRO A 222 2.27 -16.24 -4.26
CA PRO A 222 2.38 -17.60 -4.76
C PRO A 222 3.53 -18.37 -4.11
N LEU A 223 3.30 -19.62 -3.77
CA LEU A 223 4.30 -20.43 -3.07
C LEU A 223 5.49 -20.82 -3.94
N THR A 224 5.26 -20.91 -5.23
CA THR A 224 6.30 -21.25 -6.21
C THR A 224 7.20 -20.07 -6.55
N VAL A 225 6.82 -18.86 -6.14
CA VAL A 225 7.56 -17.65 -6.39
C VAL A 225 8.17 -17.13 -5.09
N LYS A 226 9.48 -17.04 -5.03
CA LYS A 226 10.14 -16.38 -3.93
C LYS A 226 9.84 -14.88 -4.00
N THR A 227 9.18 -14.35 -2.99
CA THR A 227 8.98 -12.91 -2.90
C THR A 227 10.33 -12.20 -2.83
N ASN A 228 10.46 -11.19 -3.65
CA ASN A 228 11.59 -10.29 -3.62
C ASN A 228 11.06 -8.87 -3.45
N GLU A 229 11.79 -8.06 -2.74
CA GLU A 229 11.42 -6.68 -2.42
C GLU A 229 12.13 -5.69 -3.34
N GLY A 230 12.56 -6.14 -4.51
CA GLY A 230 13.13 -5.28 -5.56
C GLY A 230 12.10 -4.90 -6.61
N PRO A 231 12.22 -3.73 -7.25
CA PRO A 231 11.35 -3.32 -8.35
C PRO A 231 11.27 -4.38 -9.47
N GLY A 232 10.09 -4.60 -10.02
CA GLY A 232 9.85 -5.54 -11.10
C GLY A 232 9.92 -7.03 -10.71
N THR A 233 10.10 -7.33 -9.43
CA THR A 233 10.06 -8.70 -8.90
C THR A 233 8.64 -9.03 -8.40
N PHE A 234 8.46 -10.20 -7.81
CA PHE A 234 7.17 -10.58 -7.26
C PHE A 234 7.06 -10.09 -5.80
N PRO A 235 6.32 -9.01 -5.53
CA PRO A 235 6.19 -8.44 -4.18
C PRO A 235 5.26 -9.25 -3.30
N SER A 236 5.24 -8.95 -2.00
CA SER A 236 4.15 -9.41 -1.13
C SER A 236 2.82 -8.77 -1.56
N ARG A 237 1.69 -9.40 -1.21
CA ARG A 237 0.35 -8.99 -1.68
C ARG A 237 -0.57 -8.55 -0.55
N ARG A 238 -0.04 -8.18 0.57
CA ARG A 238 -0.80 -7.92 1.78
C ARG A 238 -1.16 -6.46 2.03
N ALA A 239 -0.64 -5.54 1.20
CA ALA A 239 -0.98 -4.12 1.29
C ALA A 239 -2.36 -3.81 0.70
N ALA A 240 -3.00 -2.76 1.20
CA ALA A 240 -4.22 -2.23 0.58
C ALA A 240 -3.91 -1.47 -0.71
N PHE A 241 -2.75 -0.80 -0.74
CA PHE A 241 -2.28 -0.03 -1.90
C PHE A 241 -0.83 -0.42 -2.22
N MET A 242 -0.53 -0.74 -3.48
CA MET A 242 0.82 -1.12 -3.91
C MET A 242 1.26 -0.44 -5.20
N LEU A 243 2.50 0.05 -5.17
CA LEU A 243 3.24 0.51 -6.33
C LEU A 243 4.40 -0.46 -6.60
N ASP A 244 4.42 -1.15 -7.73
CA ASP A 244 5.52 -2.05 -8.14
C ASP A 244 6.17 -1.60 -9.43
N ASN A 245 7.50 -1.53 -9.45
CA ASN A 245 8.29 -1.03 -10.59
C ASN A 245 7.81 0.35 -11.09
N CYS A 246 7.34 1.18 -10.16
CA CYS A 246 6.87 2.54 -10.43
C CYS A 246 8.00 3.54 -10.25
N LYS A 247 7.91 4.68 -10.95
CA LYS A 247 8.95 5.69 -10.94
C LYS A 247 8.39 7.09 -11.09
N ASP A 248 8.98 8.06 -10.38
CA ASP A 248 8.52 9.45 -10.40
C ASP A 248 7.03 9.59 -10.05
N ILE A 249 6.63 8.93 -8.95
CA ILE A 249 5.27 8.99 -8.44
C ILE A 249 5.19 9.97 -7.28
N VAL A 250 4.15 10.79 -7.29
CA VAL A 250 3.78 11.65 -6.16
C VAL A 250 2.40 11.23 -5.64
N ILE A 251 2.29 11.00 -4.34
CA ILE A 251 1.00 10.83 -3.66
C ILE A 251 0.87 11.93 -2.63
N GLU A 252 -0.25 12.67 -2.66
CA GLU A 252 -0.47 13.76 -1.71
C GLU A 252 -1.93 13.89 -1.25
N ASP A 253 -2.09 14.43 -0.04
CA ASP A 253 -3.37 14.86 0.52
C ASP A 253 -4.42 13.75 0.62
N MET A 254 -4.08 12.58 1.17
CA MET A 254 -5.02 11.46 1.35
C MET A 254 -4.65 10.51 2.49
N THR A 255 -5.59 9.68 2.88
CA THR A 255 -5.38 8.52 3.76
C THR A 255 -5.35 7.23 2.94
N ILE A 256 -4.38 6.36 3.24
CA ILE A 256 -4.28 5.00 2.69
C ILE A 256 -4.28 4.02 3.86
N ALA A 257 -5.21 3.06 3.87
CA ALA A 257 -5.41 2.22 5.05
C ALA A 257 -5.71 0.76 4.73
N THR A 258 -5.28 -0.15 5.62
CA THR A 258 -5.86 -1.49 5.69
C THR A 258 -6.94 -1.56 6.74
N ASP A 259 -8.02 -2.29 6.48
CA ASP A 259 -9.14 -2.46 7.42
C ASP A 259 -9.00 -3.69 8.32
N LEU A 260 -8.04 -4.57 8.03
CA LEU A 260 -7.86 -5.83 8.76
C LEU A 260 -6.69 -5.79 9.73
N LYS A 261 -6.84 -6.52 10.84
CA LYS A 261 -5.74 -6.76 11.79
C LYS A 261 -4.87 -7.92 11.32
N GLY A 262 -3.57 -7.85 11.62
CA GLY A 262 -2.58 -8.86 11.30
C GLY A 262 -1.44 -8.33 10.44
N GLN A 263 -0.87 -9.17 9.59
CA GLN A 263 0.16 -8.74 8.63
C GLN A 263 -0.52 -8.09 7.42
N ALA A 264 -0.63 -6.77 7.48
CA ALA A 264 -1.33 -5.96 6.50
C ALA A 264 -0.77 -4.55 6.51
N GLU A 265 -0.13 -4.15 5.44
CA GLU A 265 0.31 -2.78 5.22
C GLU A 265 -0.82 -1.92 4.65
N GLY A 266 -0.81 -0.62 4.98
CA GLY A 266 -1.57 0.34 4.20
C GLY A 266 -0.95 0.51 2.81
N LEU A 267 0.37 0.75 2.74
CA LEU A 267 1.08 1.04 1.51
C LEU A 267 2.33 0.18 1.34
N LEU A 268 2.51 -0.39 0.14
CA LEU A 268 3.73 -1.05 -0.29
C LEU A 268 4.32 -0.33 -1.50
N ILE A 269 5.60 -0.03 -1.43
CA ILE A 269 6.33 0.65 -2.49
C ILE A 269 7.55 -0.17 -2.91
N ASN A 270 7.58 -0.61 -4.15
CA ASN A 270 8.73 -1.12 -4.87
C ASN A 270 9.01 -0.15 -6.03
N GLY A 271 9.66 0.99 -5.78
CA GLY A 271 9.74 2.03 -6.79
C GLY A 271 10.94 2.97 -6.62
N GLU A 272 11.15 3.78 -7.63
CA GLU A 272 12.20 4.79 -7.64
C GLU A 272 11.62 6.20 -7.65
N ARG A 273 12.14 7.07 -6.80
CA ARG A 273 11.73 8.48 -6.70
C ARG A 273 10.24 8.64 -6.45
N ILE A 274 9.80 8.05 -5.33
CA ILE A 274 8.41 8.13 -4.87
C ILE A 274 8.33 9.18 -3.77
N ALA A 275 7.51 10.20 -3.96
CA ALA A 275 7.31 11.27 -2.98
C ALA A 275 5.91 11.22 -2.37
N LEU A 276 5.85 11.31 -1.05
CA LEU A 276 4.62 11.31 -0.26
C LEU A 276 4.52 12.63 0.50
N TYR A 277 3.43 13.37 0.29
CA TYR A 277 3.20 14.65 0.96
C TYR A 277 1.84 14.66 1.66
N ARG A 278 1.82 14.86 2.96
CA ARG A 278 0.56 14.88 3.73
C ARG A 278 -0.29 13.64 3.45
N VAL A 279 0.34 12.47 3.57
CA VAL A 279 -0.32 11.17 3.44
C VAL A 279 -0.40 10.52 4.81
N HIS A 280 -1.58 10.06 5.18
CA HIS A 280 -1.78 9.26 6.39
C HIS A 280 -1.83 7.77 5.99
N ILE A 281 -0.84 7.00 6.42
CA ILE A 281 -0.74 5.57 6.14
C ILE A 281 -1.10 4.78 7.39
N ILE A 282 -2.12 3.94 7.30
CA ILE A 282 -2.61 3.12 8.40
C ILE A 282 -2.41 1.65 8.06
N GLY A 283 -1.55 0.99 8.85
CA GLY A 283 -1.34 -0.44 8.81
C GLY A 283 -1.82 -1.12 10.09
N SER A 284 -1.81 -2.43 10.12
CA SER A 284 -2.18 -3.17 11.33
C SER A 284 -0.96 -3.70 12.07
N GLY A 285 -0.13 -4.52 11.46
CA GLY A 285 1.20 -4.84 11.94
C GLY A 285 2.18 -3.82 11.39
N ASP A 286 2.39 -3.89 10.11
CA ASP A 286 3.25 -3.00 9.35
C ASP A 286 2.37 -1.90 8.68
N ALA A 287 2.85 -0.67 8.57
CA ALA A 287 2.10 0.38 7.87
C ALA A 287 2.65 0.61 6.46
N LEU A 288 3.98 0.70 6.34
CA LEU A 288 4.67 0.96 5.09
C LEU A 288 5.73 -0.10 4.81
N GLN A 289 5.65 -0.75 3.66
CA GLN A 289 6.78 -1.50 3.11
C GLN A 289 7.54 -0.61 2.11
N ALA A 290 8.78 -0.23 2.49
CA ALA A 290 9.60 0.74 1.78
C ALA A 290 10.77 0.08 1.04
N ASN A 291 10.60 -0.16 -0.27
CA ASN A 291 11.64 -0.73 -1.12
C ASN A 291 11.89 0.19 -2.32
N GLY A 292 13.05 0.83 -2.36
CA GLY A 292 13.38 1.77 -3.41
C GLY A 292 13.89 3.10 -2.87
N THR A 293 13.56 4.21 -3.50
CA THR A 293 13.91 5.57 -3.03
C THR A 293 12.64 6.35 -2.74
N ILE A 294 12.44 6.71 -1.47
CA ILE A 294 11.18 7.27 -0.97
C ILE A 294 11.45 8.54 -0.17
N TYR A 295 10.75 9.59 -0.51
CA TYR A 295 10.69 10.84 0.26
C TYR A 295 9.33 10.98 0.92
N MET A 296 9.31 11.40 2.18
CA MET A 296 8.09 11.68 2.94
C MET A 296 8.17 13.05 3.59
N GLU A 297 7.12 13.85 3.46
CA GLU A 297 7.02 15.16 4.13
C GLU A 297 5.63 15.37 4.72
N SER A 298 5.57 15.72 6.00
CA SER A 298 4.32 15.98 6.74
C SER A 298 3.34 14.82 6.69
N CYS A 299 3.83 13.59 6.67
CA CYS A 299 3.04 12.37 6.65
C CYS A 299 2.74 11.87 8.07
N GLU A 300 1.73 11.02 8.17
CA GLU A 300 1.38 10.30 9.38
C GLU A 300 1.40 8.79 9.12
N LEU A 301 2.01 8.01 10.00
CA LEU A 301 2.03 6.55 9.92
C LEU A 301 1.54 5.95 11.23
N ASP A 302 0.54 5.08 11.14
CA ASP A 302 0.04 4.29 12.25
C ASP A 302 0.29 2.80 11.99
N GLY A 303 1.02 2.15 12.90
CA GLY A 303 1.33 0.72 12.83
C GLY A 303 1.27 0.04 14.19
N GLY A 304 1.30 -1.27 14.22
CA GLY A 304 1.24 -2.06 15.45
C GLY A 304 2.48 -2.92 15.71
N GLY A 305 3.35 -3.05 14.74
CA GLY A 305 4.57 -3.83 14.78
C GLY A 305 5.71 -3.09 14.07
N ASP A 306 6.37 -3.72 13.11
CA ASP A 306 7.39 -3.05 12.28
C ASP A 306 6.72 -1.99 11.38
N THR A 307 6.35 -0.83 11.96
CA THR A 307 5.57 0.22 11.26
C THR A 307 6.13 0.54 9.88
N ILE A 308 7.47 0.54 9.75
CA ILE A 308 8.17 0.63 8.47
C ILE A 308 9.05 -0.60 8.30
N LEU A 309 8.91 -1.30 7.21
CA LEU A 309 9.84 -2.35 6.83
C LEU A 309 10.29 -2.17 5.38
N GLY A 310 11.44 -2.73 5.03
CA GLY A 310 11.91 -2.65 3.64
C GLY A 310 13.42 -2.63 3.51
N ARG A 311 13.87 -2.58 2.25
CA ARG A 311 15.29 -2.63 1.87
C ARG A 311 15.77 -1.37 1.14
N GLY A 312 14.87 -0.40 0.97
CA GLY A 312 15.13 0.83 0.24
C GLY A 312 15.80 1.91 1.08
N SER A 313 15.86 3.10 0.49
CA SER A 313 16.23 4.35 1.15
C SER A 313 14.98 5.19 1.38
N LEU A 314 14.74 5.56 2.60
CA LEU A 314 13.64 6.43 3.01
C LEU A 314 14.20 7.69 3.67
N PHE A 315 13.80 8.85 3.21
CA PHE A 315 14.01 10.12 3.89
C PHE A 315 12.67 10.70 4.32
N ALA A 316 12.46 10.86 5.62
CA ALA A 316 11.24 11.44 6.16
C ALA A 316 11.53 12.78 6.85
N TYR A 317 10.73 13.79 6.53
CA TYR A 317 10.82 15.12 7.09
C TYR A 317 9.49 15.53 7.75
N LYS A 318 9.57 16.04 8.98
CA LYS A 318 8.39 16.53 9.75
C LYS A 318 7.18 15.60 9.73
N SER A 319 7.44 14.30 9.76
CA SER A 319 6.40 13.26 9.75
C SER A 319 6.19 12.66 11.13
N ASN A 320 5.01 12.14 11.36
CA ASN A 320 4.57 11.61 12.66
C ASN A 320 4.42 10.09 12.57
N PHE A 321 5.10 9.36 13.44
CA PHE A 321 5.05 7.91 13.51
C PHE A 321 4.41 7.48 14.83
N ARG A 322 3.33 6.72 14.75
CA ARG A 322 2.64 6.12 15.90
C ARG A 322 2.71 4.60 15.82
N ASN A 323 2.93 3.97 16.96
CA ASN A 323 3.10 2.52 17.02
C ASN A 323 2.34 1.93 18.22
N GLY A 324 1.78 0.76 18.06
CA GLY A 324 1.03 0.04 19.09
C GLY A 324 1.88 -0.66 20.16
N GLY A 325 3.23 -0.53 20.13
CA GLY A 325 4.15 -1.10 21.14
C GLY A 325 5.19 -2.09 20.60
N GLY A 326 5.35 -2.19 19.26
CA GLY A 326 6.45 -2.92 18.63
C GLY A 326 7.56 -1.99 18.15
N PRO A 327 8.52 -2.46 17.34
CA PRO A 327 9.53 -1.61 16.72
C PRO A 327 8.91 -0.70 15.66
N PHE A 328 9.39 0.55 15.59
CA PHE A 328 8.98 1.44 14.50
C PHE A 328 9.53 0.99 13.16
N SER A 329 10.64 0.30 13.12
CA SER A 329 11.20 -0.15 11.86
C SER A 329 11.90 -1.50 11.94
N TRP A 330 11.70 -2.32 10.92
CA TRP A 330 12.61 -3.42 10.63
C TRP A 330 13.53 -3.01 9.48
N VAL A 331 14.75 -2.61 9.86
CA VAL A 331 15.73 -2.05 8.93
C VAL A 331 16.48 -3.16 8.23
N ARG A 332 16.31 -3.29 6.93
CA ARG A 332 16.82 -4.40 6.10
C ARG A 332 17.59 -3.94 4.87
N ASN A 333 17.96 -2.67 4.79
CA ASN A 333 18.71 -2.18 3.64
C ASN A 333 20.06 -2.89 3.49
N THR A 334 20.53 -2.95 2.27
CA THR A 334 21.81 -3.55 1.87
C THR A 334 22.85 -2.47 1.61
N ALA A 335 24.08 -2.87 1.37
CA ALA A 335 25.13 -1.95 0.93
C ALA A 335 24.66 -1.11 -0.30
N GLY A 336 24.96 0.16 -0.28
CA GLY A 336 24.56 1.12 -1.32
C GLY A 336 23.18 1.76 -1.14
N ASN A 337 22.46 1.44 -0.05
CA ASN A 337 21.26 2.15 0.40
C ASN A 337 21.51 2.77 1.78
N HIS A 338 20.92 3.94 2.03
CA HIS A 338 21.02 4.62 3.31
C HIS A 338 19.94 4.21 4.34
N GLY A 339 19.10 3.24 4.05
CA GLY A 339 18.04 2.80 4.96
C GLY A 339 17.05 3.92 5.30
N ASN A 340 16.72 4.06 6.58
CA ASN A 340 15.69 4.98 7.04
C ASN A 340 16.31 6.19 7.75
N VAL A 341 16.07 7.38 7.24
CA VAL A 341 16.56 8.65 7.80
C VAL A 341 15.38 9.56 8.12
N PHE A 342 15.34 10.05 9.36
CA PHE A 342 14.24 10.85 9.88
C PHE A 342 14.79 12.20 10.38
N VAL A 343 14.25 13.28 9.85
CA VAL A 343 14.65 14.64 10.19
C VAL A 343 13.43 15.41 10.71
N GLU A 344 13.55 15.98 11.91
CA GLU A 344 12.48 16.72 12.59
C GLU A 344 11.17 15.93 12.74
N CYS A 345 11.25 14.60 12.80
CA CYS A 345 10.09 13.71 12.91
C CYS A 345 9.68 13.45 14.36
N THR A 346 8.50 12.90 14.55
CA THR A 346 8.01 12.47 15.86
C THR A 346 7.77 10.97 15.92
N PHE A 347 8.10 10.35 17.06
CA PHE A 347 7.83 8.94 17.33
C PHE A 347 7.11 8.80 18.67
N SER A 348 5.95 8.18 18.64
CA SER A 348 5.15 8.02 19.85
C SER A 348 4.42 6.69 19.89
N THR A 349 4.18 6.19 21.09
CA THR A 349 3.27 5.07 21.32
C THR A 349 2.23 5.46 22.36
N GLU A 350 1.17 4.65 22.46
CA GLU A 350 0.09 4.84 23.43
C GLU A 350 0.60 4.88 24.85
N ASP A 351 -0.10 5.58 25.73
CA ASP A 351 0.23 5.62 27.16
C ASP A 351 0.17 4.22 27.77
N GLY A 352 1.17 3.91 28.58
CA GLY A 352 1.33 2.60 29.20
C GLY A 352 2.00 1.54 28.33
N LYS A 353 2.32 1.87 27.06
CA LYS A 353 3.12 1.03 26.16
C LYS A 353 4.48 1.67 25.92
N GLN A 354 5.46 0.86 25.53
CA GLN A 354 6.76 1.32 25.07
C GLN A 354 7.09 0.68 23.74
N ALA A 355 7.82 1.40 22.89
CA ALA A 355 8.31 0.93 21.61
C ALA A 355 9.83 1.14 21.52
N ASP A 356 10.46 0.49 20.56
CA ASP A 356 11.82 0.78 20.15
C ASP A 356 11.86 1.41 18.76
N TYR A 357 12.94 2.12 18.45
CA TYR A 357 13.11 2.75 17.13
C TYR A 357 13.16 1.73 16.00
N GLY A 358 13.73 0.56 16.28
CA GLY A 358 13.84 -0.45 15.25
C GLY A 358 14.73 -1.62 15.63
N ARG A 359 14.67 -2.61 14.76
CA ARG A 359 15.48 -3.82 14.83
C ARG A 359 16.14 -4.09 13.49
N THR A 360 17.27 -4.78 13.52
CA THR A 360 17.98 -5.24 12.31
C THR A 360 18.07 -6.77 12.23
N LYS A 361 17.70 -7.48 13.29
CA LYS A 361 17.77 -8.95 13.34
C LYS A 361 16.43 -9.54 12.92
N SER A 362 16.45 -10.52 12.01
CA SER A 362 15.27 -11.28 11.66
C SER A 362 14.91 -12.30 12.75
N ASN A 363 13.65 -12.76 12.75
CA ASN A 363 13.21 -13.84 13.63
C ASN A 363 13.95 -15.17 13.36
N HIS A 364 14.54 -15.33 12.16
CA HIS A 364 15.33 -16.50 11.75
C HIS A 364 16.84 -16.28 11.90
N GLY A 365 17.28 -15.27 12.66
CA GLY A 365 18.68 -15.02 13.00
C GLY A 365 19.50 -14.31 11.93
N SER A 366 18.94 -13.92 10.77
CA SER A 366 19.66 -13.09 9.79
C SER A 366 19.99 -11.74 10.39
N ALA A 367 21.22 -11.30 10.23
CA ALA A 367 21.66 -9.96 10.55
C ALA A 367 21.70 -9.12 9.27
N TYR A 368 21.45 -7.83 9.40
CA TYR A 368 21.57 -6.86 8.30
C TYR A 368 22.71 -5.90 8.64
N PRO A 369 23.96 -6.25 8.25
CA PRO A 369 25.16 -5.51 8.68
C PRO A 369 25.25 -4.10 8.10
N ASP A 370 24.57 -3.85 6.99
CA ASP A 370 24.49 -2.55 6.32
C ASP A 370 23.27 -1.73 6.75
N ALA A 371 22.46 -2.27 7.68
CA ALA A 371 21.25 -1.58 8.14
C ALA A 371 21.58 -0.18 8.67
N GLU A 372 20.74 0.79 8.28
CA GLU A 372 20.96 2.18 8.61
C GLU A 372 19.65 2.84 9.05
N PHE A 373 19.64 3.35 10.29
CA PHE A 373 18.52 4.07 10.88
C PHE A 373 19.05 5.32 11.58
N VAL A 374 18.62 6.48 11.12
CA VAL A 374 19.18 7.75 11.57
C VAL A 374 18.09 8.71 12.02
N LEU A 375 18.23 9.23 13.23
CA LEU A 375 17.36 10.25 13.82
C LEU A 375 18.09 11.58 13.92
N ILE A 376 17.57 12.63 13.32
CA ILE A 376 18.11 13.99 13.42
C ILE A 376 17.01 14.94 13.89
N ASP A 377 17.23 15.61 15.02
CA ASP A 377 16.32 16.62 15.60
C ASP A 377 14.89 16.08 15.84
N CYS A 378 14.76 14.79 16.13
CA CYS A 378 13.47 14.13 16.33
C CYS A 378 12.94 14.31 17.75
N LYS A 379 11.61 14.17 17.90
CA LYS A 379 10.93 14.16 19.21
C LYS A 379 10.30 12.81 19.47
N VAL A 380 10.40 12.31 20.70
CA VAL A 380 9.98 10.96 21.02
C VAL A 380 9.15 10.89 22.30
N LYS A 381 8.24 9.94 22.37
CA LYS A 381 7.42 9.64 23.56
C LYS A 381 7.33 8.13 23.74
N ASN A 382 7.54 7.66 24.96
CA ASN A 382 7.41 6.25 25.36
C ASN A 382 8.36 5.30 24.60
N ILE A 383 9.58 5.72 24.33
CA ILE A 383 10.64 4.88 23.74
C ILE A 383 11.41 4.18 24.86
N ILE A 384 11.76 2.90 24.65
CA ILE A 384 12.60 2.15 25.62
C ILE A 384 13.97 2.84 25.81
N PRO A 385 14.58 2.72 27.00
CA PRO A 385 15.87 3.35 27.27
C PRO A 385 17.01 2.95 26.33
N GLU A 386 16.98 1.72 25.83
CA GLU A 386 17.94 1.17 24.87
C GLU A 386 17.83 1.81 23.48
N GLY A 387 16.68 2.42 23.15
CA GLY A 387 16.36 3.01 21.87
C GLY A 387 16.09 1.95 20.78
N TRP A 388 16.96 0.98 20.61
CA TRP A 388 16.84 -0.14 19.67
C TRP A 388 16.86 -1.47 20.40
N SER A 389 15.88 -2.34 20.17
CA SER A 389 15.76 -3.61 20.89
C SER A 389 16.74 -4.68 20.40
N SER A 390 17.06 -4.70 19.11
CA SER A 390 17.87 -5.77 18.52
C SER A 390 18.67 -5.30 17.30
N ILE A 391 19.96 -5.07 17.51
CA ILE A 391 20.91 -4.77 16.45
C ILE A 391 21.75 -6.01 16.16
N GLY A 392 21.62 -6.59 14.97
CA GLY A 392 22.24 -7.86 14.61
C GLY A 392 23.73 -7.78 14.29
N ALA A 393 24.26 -6.60 13.98
CA ALA A 393 25.67 -6.41 13.62
C ALA A 393 26.21 -5.06 14.13
N LYS A 394 27.50 -5.05 14.51
CA LYS A 394 28.19 -3.83 14.97
C LYS A 394 28.38 -2.79 13.85
N THR A 395 28.33 -3.23 12.61
CA THR A 395 28.51 -2.38 11.42
C THR A 395 27.24 -1.65 11.02
N ALA A 396 26.09 -2.03 11.60
CA ALA A 396 24.83 -1.33 11.38
C ALA A 396 24.93 0.12 11.91
N LYS A 397 24.39 1.06 11.14
CA LYS A 397 24.47 2.49 11.45
C LYS A 397 23.18 2.95 12.13
N MET A 398 23.13 2.79 13.44
CA MET A 398 22.02 3.23 14.28
C MET A 398 22.42 4.55 14.94
N TYR A 399 22.09 5.67 14.30
CA TYR A 399 22.58 7.00 14.70
C TYR A 399 21.46 7.87 15.25
N GLU A 400 21.80 8.66 16.24
CA GLU A 400 20.87 9.60 16.89
C GLU A 400 21.58 10.93 17.16
N TYR A 401 20.94 12.04 16.75
CA TYR A 401 21.42 13.39 17.03
C TYR A 401 20.28 14.27 17.51
N ASN A 402 20.48 14.94 18.64
CA ASN A 402 19.58 15.95 19.20
C ASN A 402 18.12 15.48 19.34
N THR A 403 17.91 14.25 19.82
CA THR A 403 16.57 13.73 20.10
C THR A 403 16.06 14.28 21.43
N CYS A 404 14.82 14.80 21.44
CA CYS A 404 14.17 15.37 22.59
C CYS A 404 12.92 14.59 23.00
N ASP A 405 12.60 14.63 24.26
CA ASP A 405 11.31 14.16 24.78
C ASP A 405 10.18 15.05 24.24
N MET A 406 9.15 14.43 23.70
CA MET A 406 8.03 15.12 23.01
C MET A 406 7.20 15.98 23.98
N VAL A 407 7.14 15.58 25.28
CA VAL A 407 6.29 16.25 26.28
C VAL A 407 7.03 17.41 26.94
N THR A 408 8.29 17.17 27.34
CA THR A 408 9.07 18.14 28.09
C THR A 408 9.93 19.03 27.22
N GLY A 409 10.23 18.60 25.98
CA GLY A 409 11.19 19.27 25.09
C GLY A 409 12.66 19.11 25.49
N ASN A 410 12.94 18.41 26.59
CA ASN A 410 14.32 18.20 27.06
C ASN A 410 15.03 17.11 26.23
N PRO A 411 16.36 17.15 26.12
CA PRO A 411 17.12 16.04 25.55
C PRO A 411 16.81 14.72 26.26
N VAL A 412 16.66 13.62 25.50
CA VAL A 412 16.44 12.30 26.08
C VAL A 412 17.73 11.78 26.75
N ASP A 413 17.58 10.95 27.80
CA ASP A 413 18.71 10.24 28.40
C ASP A 413 19.17 9.12 27.46
N VAL A 414 20.36 9.27 26.90
CA VAL A 414 20.99 8.32 25.98
C VAL A 414 21.98 7.39 26.64
N SER A 415 22.15 7.45 27.97
CA SER A 415 23.16 6.68 28.72
C SER A 415 22.97 5.17 28.66
N LYS A 416 21.73 4.71 28.37
CA LYS A 416 21.35 3.29 28.28
C LYS A 416 21.13 2.80 26.87
N ARG A 417 21.48 3.59 25.85
CA ARG A 417 21.30 3.19 24.45
C ARG A 417 22.04 1.89 24.11
N HIS A 418 21.51 1.14 23.19
CA HIS A 418 22.13 -0.11 22.74
C HIS A 418 23.61 0.08 22.37
N PRO A 419 24.52 -0.80 22.79
CA PRO A 419 25.97 -0.57 22.63
C PRO A 419 26.46 -0.52 21.17
N TYR A 420 25.66 -0.93 20.20
CA TYR A 420 25.99 -0.80 18.78
C TYR A 420 25.37 0.45 18.15
N SER A 421 24.58 1.22 18.89
CA SER A 421 24.13 2.53 18.42
C SER A 421 25.19 3.61 18.74
N ARG A 422 25.07 4.73 18.03
CA ARG A 422 25.99 5.85 18.19
C ARG A 422 25.24 7.17 18.30
N GLN A 423 25.61 7.92 19.35
CA GLN A 423 25.19 9.30 19.54
C GLN A 423 26.10 10.23 18.72
N LEU A 424 25.55 10.94 17.77
CA LEU A 424 26.30 11.94 17.00
C LEU A 424 26.40 13.24 17.81
N THR A 425 27.53 13.92 17.66
CA THR A 425 27.78 15.21 18.32
C THR A 425 28.17 16.26 17.28
N LYS A 426 27.74 17.49 17.49
CA LYS A 426 28.10 18.59 16.58
C LYS A 426 29.60 18.75 16.41
N ASP A 427 30.39 18.63 17.50
CA ASP A 427 31.82 18.86 17.46
C ASP A 427 32.60 17.83 16.64
N LYS A 428 32.12 16.59 16.57
CA LYS A 428 32.81 15.47 15.90
C LYS A 428 32.19 15.04 14.61
N ASP A 429 30.89 15.29 14.43
CA ASP A 429 30.07 14.65 13.37
C ASP A 429 29.34 15.66 12.52
N THR A 430 29.74 16.93 12.49
CA THR A 430 29.04 17.98 11.74
C THR A 430 28.81 17.63 10.26
N GLU A 431 29.84 17.11 9.59
CA GLU A 431 29.72 16.69 8.19
C GLU A 431 28.71 15.55 8.02
N MET A 432 28.77 14.56 8.87
CA MET A 432 27.84 13.41 8.85
C MET A 432 26.40 13.86 9.10
N ILE A 433 26.17 14.72 10.09
CA ILE A 433 24.85 15.28 10.40
C ILE A 433 24.30 16.06 9.21
N ASN A 434 25.12 16.89 8.57
CA ASN A 434 24.71 17.66 7.39
C ASN A 434 24.41 16.76 6.18
N ASN A 435 25.19 15.71 5.99
CA ASN A 435 24.93 14.72 4.93
C ASN A 435 23.57 14.04 5.14
N TYR A 436 23.25 13.57 6.34
CA TYR A 436 21.96 12.95 6.63
C TYR A 436 20.77 13.94 6.62
N ARG A 437 21.01 15.23 6.76
CA ARG A 437 19.97 16.24 6.53
C ARG A 437 19.70 16.49 5.05
N ASN A 438 20.55 16.06 4.16
CA ASN A 438 20.40 16.27 2.72
C ASN A 438 19.66 15.09 2.08
N PRO A 439 18.42 15.28 1.58
CA PRO A 439 17.68 14.21 0.90
C PRO A 439 18.47 13.58 -0.25
N ALA A 440 19.21 14.37 -1.02
CA ALA A 440 19.99 13.87 -2.16
C ALA A 440 21.08 12.88 -1.72
N PHE A 441 21.69 13.09 -0.55
CA PHE A 441 22.65 12.13 0.01
C PHE A 441 21.99 10.78 0.32
N VAL A 442 20.81 10.80 0.93
CA VAL A 442 20.07 9.60 1.34
C VAL A 442 19.42 8.90 0.14
N LEU A 443 18.92 9.65 -0.82
CA LEU A 443 18.10 9.19 -1.93
C LEU A 443 18.88 9.06 -3.24
N LYS A 444 20.16 8.67 -3.17
CA LYS A 444 21.01 8.37 -4.35
C LYS A 444 21.12 9.51 -5.35
N GLY A 445 21.25 10.73 -4.87
CA GLY A 445 21.36 11.95 -5.70
C GLY A 445 20.03 12.56 -6.11
N TRP A 446 18.90 11.93 -5.80
CA TRP A 446 17.59 12.52 -6.05
C TRP A 446 17.25 13.58 -4.99
N LEU A 447 16.96 14.79 -5.46
CA LEU A 447 16.42 15.85 -4.64
C LEU A 447 14.95 16.05 -5.02
N PRO A 448 14.01 15.61 -4.18
CA PRO A 448 12.59 15.80 -4.44
C PRO A 448 12.19 17.27 -4.28
N ASP A 449 11.13 17.68 -4.96
CA ASP A 449 10.47 18.94 -4.66
C ASP A 449 9.96 18.88 -3.21
N SER A 450 10.17 19.95 -2.47
CA SER A 450 9.71 20.05 -1.09
C SER A 450 8.83 21.27 -0.90
N TYR A 451 7.79 21.10 -0.09
CA TYR A 451 6.92 22.22 0.30
C TYR A 451 7.48 23.00 1.51
N MET A 452 8.30 22.39 2.34
CA MET A 452 8.74 22.98 3.59
C MET A 452 10.24 22.80 3.89
N TYR A 453 10.91 21.86 3.21
CA TYR A 453 12.30 21.55 3.49
C TYR A 453 13.24 22.46 2.71
N GLU A 454 14.04 23.23 3.43
CA GLU A 454 15.18 23.97 2.88
C GLU A 454 16.48 23.32 3.35
N ILE A 455 17.37 23.01 2.43
CA ILE A 455 18.71 22.50 2.76
C ILE A 455 19.45 23.61 3.50
N LYS A 456 19.71 23.42 4.79
CA LYS A 456 20.44 24.37 5.65
C LYS A 456 21.94 24.17 5.58
#